data_20e1252fc6cc077cd4b9da6d511a8412
#
_entry.id   20e1252fc6cc077cd4b9da6d511a8412
#
_cell.length_a   1.000
_cell.length_b   1.000
_cell.length_c   1.000
_cell.angle_alpha   90.00
_cell.angle_beta   90.00
_cell.angle_gamma   90.00
#
_symmetry.space_group_name_H-M   'P 1'
#
loop_
_entity.id
_entity.type
_entity.pdbx_description
1 polymer ?
#
loop_
_entity_poly.entity_id
_entity_poly.type
_entity_poly.pdbx_seq_one_letter_code
_entity_poly.pdbx_strand_id
1 'polypeptide(L)'
;MRIEAEELKKYGEQLGEQIVQLESEIYEMAGENFNINSPKQLGVILFEKLQMPHAKKTKTGYSTAADVLEKLAPEFPIVDKILEYRQLTKLKSTYADGLANYIGPDGRIHGTFNQTITATGRISSTEPNLQNIPVRMELGRLIRKYLCLRKAMYLLMRIIRRLSCVYWRIVPEMHI
;
A
#
# COMPACT_ATOMS: atom_id res chain seq x y z
N MET A 1 -2.55 -14.40 -12.67
CA MET A 1 -1.14 -14.28 -12.26
C MET A 1 -0.88 -15.27 -11.14
N ARG A 2 0.24 -16.03 -11.14
CA ARG A 2 0.56 -16.95 -10.05
C ARG A 2 1.10 -16.18 -8.86
N ILE A 3 0.78 -16.61 -7.65
CA ILE A 3 1.28 -16.01 -6.41
C ILE A 3 1.79 -17.12 -5.47
N GLU A 4 2.85 -16.81 -4.74
CA GLU A 4 3.39 -17.69 -3.70
C GLU A 4 2.67 -17.38 -2.38
N ALA A 5 1.58 -18.10 -2.12
CA ALA A 5 0.68 -17.84 -0.98
C ALA A 5 1.39 -17.92 0.37
N GLU A 6 2.27 -18.92 0.56
CA GLU A 6 3.04 -19.10 1.79
C GLU A 6 3.97 -17.91 2.07
N GLU A 7 4.67 -17.44 1.04
CA GLU A 7 5.57 -16.30 1.17
C GLU A 7 4.79 -15.00 1.42
N LEU A 8 3.62 -14.84 0.76
CA LEU A 8 2.75 -13.70 1.02
C LEU A 8 2.23 -13.68 2.46
N LYS A 9 1.90 -14.86 3.02
CA LYS A 9 1.45 -14.99 4.41
C LYS A 9 2.57 -14.62 5.39
N LYS A 10 3.78 -15.17 5.21
CA LYS A 10 4.94 -14.81 6.03
C LYS A 10 5.22 -13.30 5.99
N TYR A 11 5.11 -12.71 4.82
CA TYR A 11 5.25 -11.27 4.66
C TYR A 11 4.17 -10.50 5.44
N GLY A 12 2.92 -10.95 5.41
CA GLY A 12 1.82 -10.37 6.19
C GLY A 12 2.05 -10.48 7.71
N GLU A 13 2.64 -11.59 8.18
CA GLU A 13 3.02 -11.79 9.58
C GLU A 13 4.14 -10.83 10.00
N GLN A 14 5.19 -10.69 9.19
CA GLN A 14 6.28 -9.73 9.42
C GLN A 14 5.79 -8.28 9.49
N LEU A 15 4.89 -7.89 8.57
CA LEU A 15 4.26 -6.57 8.64
C LEU A 15 3.44 -6.40 9.91
N GLY A 16 2.74 -7.45 10.36
CA GLY A 16 1.98 -7.45 11.60
C GLY A 16 2.84 -7.17 12.83
N GLU A 17 3.99 -7.83 12.95
CA GLU A 17 4.93 -7.62 14.05
C GLU A 17 5.46 -6.16 14.07
N GLN A 18 5.84 -5.63 12.92
CA GLN A 18 6.29 -4.24 12.81
C GLN A 18 5.20 -3.23 13.16
N ILE A 19 3.95 -3.50 12.76
CA ILE A 19 2.79 -2.65 13.09
C ILE A 19 2.57 -2.62 14.60
N VAL A 20 2.62 -3.77 15.29
CA VAL A 20 2.46 -3.85 16.75
C VAL A 20 3.57 -3.10 17.47
N GLN A 21 4.81 -3.24 17.01
CA GLN A 21 5.94 -2.50 17.57
C GLN A 21 5.76 -0.98 17.43
N LEU A 22 5.43 -0.50 16.23
CA LEU A 22 5.18 0.93 16.00
C LEU A 22 4.00 1.46 16.81
N GLU A 23 2.95 0.65 16.98
CA GLU A 23 1.79 1.01 17.79
C GLU A 23 2.19 1.23 19.24
N SER A 24 3.01 0.36 19.82
CA SER A 24 3.53 0.50 21.18
C SER A 24 4.38 1.78 21.33
N GLU A 25 5.27 2.04 20.37
CA GLU A 25 6.12 3.24 20.37
C GLU A 25 5.29 4.53 20.26
N ILE A 26 4.24 4.53 19.43
CA ILE A 26 3.33 5.67 19.29
C ILE A 26 2.57 5.92 20.60
N TYR A 27 2.07 4.88 21.26
CA TYR A 27 1.35 5.01 22.55
C TYR A 27 2.27 5.50 23.67
N GLU A 28 3.52 5.05 23.71
CA GLU A 28 4.52 5.59 24.64
C GLU A 28 4.75 7.08 24.44
N MET A 29 4.93 7.51 23.18
CA MET A 29 5.15 8.94 22.87
C MET A 29 3.90 9.80 23.12
N ALA A 30 2.70 9.25 22.91
CA ALA A 30 1.44 9.98 23.14
C ALA A 30 1.04 10.00 24.63
N GLY A 31 1.52 9.01 25.41
CA GLY A 31 1.17 8.84 26.83
C GLY A 31 -0.24 8.31 27.06
N GLU A 32 -0.91 7.80 26.04
CA GLU A 32 -2.22 7.15 26.13
C GLU A 32 -2.53 6.27 24.91
N ASN A 33 -3.46 5.34 25.09
CA ASN A 33 -3.93 4.46 24.02
C ASN A 33 -5.08 5.13 23.28
N PHE A 34 -5.00 5.12 21.96
CA PHE A 34 -6.03 5.66 21.07
C PHE A 34 -6.04 4.94 19.73
N ASN A 35 -7.10 5.11 18.97
CA ASN A 35 -7.14 4.50 17.63
C ASN A 35 -6.38 5.38 16.62
N ILE A 36 -5.16 4.94 16.25
CA ILE A 36 -4.27 5.62 15.28
C ILE A 36 -4.91 5.74 13.90
N ASN A 37 -5.78 4.78 13.54
CA ASN A 37 -6.51 4.79 12.28
C ASN A 37 -7.72 5.74 12.28
N SER A 38 -8.11 6.28 13.43
CA SER A 38 -9.19 7.26 13.53
C SER A 38 -8.63 8.69 13.34
N PRO A 39 -8.94 9.38 12.22
CA PRO A 39 -8.46 10.75 12.00
C PRO A 39 -8.91 11.72 13.08
N LYS A 40 -10.09 11.47 13.68
CA LYS A 40 -10.65 12.31 14.73
C LYS A 40 -9.85 12.21 16.03
N GLN A 41 -9.59 10.99 16.51
CA GLN A 41 -8.82 10.77 17.74
C GLN A 41 -7.38 11.21 17.55
N LEU A 42 -6.75 10.82 16.46
CA LEU A 42 -5.39 11.24 16.13
C LEU A 42 -5.26 12.77 16.07
N GLY A 43 -6.24 13.46 15.47
CA GLY A 43 -6.24 14.91 15.38
C GLY A 43 -6.28 15.58 16.77
N VAL A 44 -7.07 15.05 17.70
CA VAL A 44 -7.12 15.54 19.10
C VAL A 44 -5.76 15.34 19.77
N ILE A 45 -5.17 14.16 19.66
CA ILE A 45 -3.87 13.86 20.27
C ILE A 45 -2.78 14.80 19.74
N LEU A 46 -2.66 14.96 18.43
CA LEU A 46 -1.59 15.75 17.82
C LEU A 46 -1.76 17.25 18.06
N PHE A 47 -2.98 17.77 17.91
CA PHE A 47 -3.20 19.22 17.89
C PHE A 47 -3.74 19.80 19.20
N GLU A 48 -4.41 19.03 20.04
CA GLU A 48 -4.91 19.50 21.34
C GLU A 48 -3.99 19.09 22.49
N LYS A 49 -3.56 17.83 22.53
CA LYS A 49 -2.71 17.33 23.63
C LYS A 49 -1.23 17.69 23.41
N LEU A 50 -0.68 17.37 22.24
CA LEU A 50 0.72 17.66 21.91
C LEU A 50 0.92 19.08 21.35
N GLN A 51 -0.15 19.85 21.16
CA GLN A 51 -0.14 21.26 20.74
C GLN A 51 0.73 21.54 19.51
N MET A 52 0.71 20.61 18.52
CA MET A 52 1.51 20.77 17.32
C MET A 52 1.03 21.94 16.46
N PRO A 53 1.95 22.68 15.82
CA PRO A 53 1.62 23.80 14.93
C PRO A 53 0.92 23.31 13.64
N HIS A 54 0.48 24.27 12.82
CA HIS A 54 -0.11 24.03 11.50
C HIS A 54 -1.40 23.19 11.47
N ALA A 55 -2.18 23.23 12.54
CA ALA A 55 -3.49 22.57 12.61
C ALA A 55 -4.44 23.07 11.52
N LYS A 56 -4.71 22.26 10.51
CA LYS A 56 -5.70 22.55 9.48
C LYS A 56 -7.06 22.00 9.91
N LYS A 57 -7.98 22.88 10.29
CA LYS A 57 -9.34 22.49 10.65
C LYS A 57 -10.17 22.13 9.41
N THR A 58 -10.90 21.05 9.50
CA THR A 58 -11.92 20.60 8.53
C THR A 58 -13.29 20.66 9.18
N LYS A 59 -14.36 20.44 8.42
CA LYS A 59 -15.74 20.39 8.95
C LYS A 59 -15.93 19.33 10.06
N THR A 60 -15.10 18.28 10.06
CA THR A 60 -15.21 17.12 10.98
C THR A 60 -14.10 17.06 12.03
N GLY A 61 -13.24 18.08 12.13
CA GLY A 61 -12.13 18.13 13.08
C GLY A 61 -10.81 18.54 12.42
N TYR A 62 -9.69 18.11 12.97
CA TYR A 62 -8.36 18.38 12.44
C TYR A 62 -8.03 17.47 11.25
N SER A 63 -7.38 18.02 10.24
CA SER A 63 -6.87 17.23 9.11
C SER A 63 -5.62 16.46 9.52
N THR A 64 -5.67 15.15 9.38
CA THR A 64 -4.53 14.25 9.55
C THR A 64 -4.12 13.61 8.21
N ALA A 65 -4.30 14.35 7.12
CA ALA A 65 -3.91 13.92 5.79
C ALA A 65 -2.37 13.86 5.68
N ALA A 66 -1.86 13.01 4.79
CA ALA A 66 -0.42 12.77 4.67
C ALA A 66 0.37 14.05 4.39
N ASP A 67 -0.16 14.94 3.53
CA ASP A 67 0.44 16.22 3.19
C ASP A 67 0.61 17.18 4.39
N VAL A 68 -0.26 17.07 5.40
CA VAL A 68 -0.17 17.84 6.64
C VAL A 68 0.84 17.18 7.58
N LEU A 69 0.80 15.87 7.73
CA LEU A 69 1.69 15.13 8.62
C LEU A 69 3.14 15.15 8.11
N GLU A 70 3.38 15.03 6.82
CA GLU A 70 4.71 15.10 6.22
C GLU A 70 5.44 16.43 6.50
N LYS A 71 4.70 17.53 6.68
CA LYS A 71 5.29 18.82 7.05
C LYS A 71 5.72 18.88 8.52
N LEU A 72 5.08 18.09 9.37
CA LEU A 72 5.36 18.01 10.80
C LEU A 72 6.40 16.94 11.17
N ALA A 73 6.57 15.94 10.30
CA ALA A 73 7.47 14.82 10.52
C ALA A 73 8.92 15.22 10.87
N PRO A 74 9.54 16.25 10.24
CA PRO A 74 10.91 16.67 10.57
C PRO A 74 11.07 17.22 11.99
N GLU A 75 10.00 17.77 12.57
CA GLU A 75 10.04 18.40 13.90
C GLU A 75 9.54 17.44 15.00
N PHE A 76 8.67 16.50 14.63
CA PHE A 76 7.99 15.62 15.59
C PHE A 76 8.17 14.14 15.24
N PRO A 77 9.05 13.39 15.94
CA PRO A 77 9.31 11.97 15.67
C PRO A 77 8.07 11.07 15.73
N ILE A 78 7.09 11.39 16.58
CA ILE A 78 5.82 10.65 16.66
C ILE A 78 5.05 10.70 15.32
N VAL A 79 5.12 11.81 14.60
CA VAL A 79 4.41 11.99 13.32
C VAL A 79 5.02 11.08 12.25
N ASP A 80 6.34 10.95 12.24
CA ASP A 80 7.05 10.04 11.33
C ASP A 80 6.64 8.58 11.59
N LYS A 81 6.60 8.16 12.86
CA LYS A 81 6.10 6.83 13.26
C LYS A 81 4.64 6.59 12.85
N ILE A 82 3.79 7.60 12.95
CA ILE A 82 2.39 7.50 12.52
C ILE A 82 2.28 7.35 11.00
N LEU A 83 3.09 8.06 10.23
CA LEU A 83 3.15 7.91 8.78
C LEU A 83 3.60 6.51 8.39
N GLU A 84 4.66 6.00 9.03
CA GLU A 84 5.16 4.65 8.83
C GLU A 84 4.10 3.59 9.19
N TYR A 85 3.47 3.70 10.35
CA TYR A 85 2.36 2.84 10.78
C TYR A 85 1.24 2.77 9.75
N ARG A 86 0.78 3.92 9.25
CA ARG A 86 -0.27 3.99 8.23
C ARG A 86 0.14 3.33 6.91
N GLN A 87 1.40 3.49 6.52
CA GLN A 87 1.94 2.85 5.32
C GLN A 87 1.96 1.33 5.46
N LEU A 88 2.47 0.80 6.58
CA LEU A 88 2.52 -0.64 6.85
C LEU A 88 1.12 -1.24 6.98
N THR A 89 0.23 -0.58 7.69
CA THR A 89 -1.17 -1.03 7.83
C THR A 89 -1.86 -1.10 6.47
N LYS A 90 -1.64 -0.11 5.59
CA LYS A 90 -2.17 -0.13 4.23
C LYS A 90 -1.56 -1.25 3.39
N LEU A 91 -0.25 -1.48 3.49
CA LEU A 91 0.42 -2.60 2.81
C LEU A 91 -0.13 -3.94 3.26
N LYS A 92 -0.28 -4.14 4.56
CA LYS A 92 -0.81 -5.37 5.12
C LYS A 92 -2.26 -5.60 4.66
N SER A 93 -3.15 -4.66 4.92
CA SER A 93 -4.59 -4.83 4.65
C SER A 93 -4.92 -4.94 3.16
N THR A 94 -4.26 -4.15 2.30
CA THR A 94 -4.59 -4.09 0.87
C THR A 94 -3.87 -5.17 0.07
N TYR A 95 -2.61 -5.45 0.39
CA TYR A 95 -1.78 -6.32 -0.44
C TYR A 95 -1.45 -7.66 0.20
N ALA A 96 -1.09 -7.72 1.48
CA ALA A 96 -0.83 -9.02 2.09
C ALA A 96 -2.14 -9.80 2.30
N ASP A 97 -3.05 -9.27 3.09
CA ASP A 97 -4.31 -9.92 3.42
C ASP A 97 -5.32 -9.78 2.26
N GLY A 98 -5.35 -8.60 1.61
CA GLY A 98 -6.27 -8.33 0.51
C GLY A 98 -6.05 -9.21 -0.72
N LEU A 99 -4.80 -9.41 -1.17
CA LEU A 99 -4.52 -10.28 -2.30
C LEU A 99 -4.74 -11.77 -1.99
N ALA A 100 -4.54 -12.18 -0.74
CA ALA A 100 -4.76 -13.56 -0.31
C ALA A 100 -6.21 -14.01 -0.58
N ASN A 101 -7.19 -13.11 -0.44
CA ASN A 101 -8.61 -13.40 -0.69
C ASN A 101 -8.94 -13.64 -2.17
N TYR A 102 -8.08 -13.23 -3.08
CA TYR A 102 -8.27 -13.39 -4.53
C TYR A 102 -7.48 -14.57 -5.11
N ILE A 103 -6.85 -15.37 -4.26
CA ILE A 103 -6.12 -16.56 -4.72
C ILE A 103 -7.14 -17.66 -5.01
N GLY A 104 -7.26 -18.04 -6.27
CA GLY A 104 -8.12 -19.15 -6.70
C GLY A 104 -7.54 -20.52 -6.32
N PRO A 105 -8.33 -21.58 -6.50
CA PRO A 105 -7.93 -22.97 -6.21
C PRO A 105 -6.74 -23.43 -7.08
N ASP A 106 -6.47 -22.74 -8.16
CA ASP A 106 -5.31 -22.97 -9.06
C ASP A 106 -4.03 -22.23 -8.60
N GLY A 107 -4.04 -21.58 -7.42
CA GLY A 107 -2.92 -20.80 -6.88
C GLY A 107 -2.66 -19.51 -7.66
N ARG A 108 -3.68 -18.97 -8.33
CA ARG A 108 -3.56 -17.78 -9.18
C ARG A 108 -4.56 -16.70 -8.79
N ILE A 109 -4.17 -15.46 -9.05
CA ILE A 109 -5.07 -14.32 -8.99
C ILE A 109 -5.59 -14.04 -10.41
N HIS A 110 -6.90 -14.00 -10.53
CA HIS A 110 -7.65 -13.66 -11.75
C HIS A 110 -8.27 -12.28 -11.54
N GLY A 111 -7.64 -11.25 -12.06
CA GLY A 111 -8.16 -9.88 -12.00
C GLY A 111 -8.93 -9.52 -13.25
N THR A 112 -9.83 -8.57 -13.14
CA THR A 112 -10.62 -8.02 -14.24
C THR A 112 -9.96 -6.74 -14.76
N PHE A 113 -9.82 -6.64 -16.09
CA PHE A 113 -9.31 -5.46 -16.77
C PHE A 113 -10.41 -4.80 -17.59
N ASN A 114 -10.72 -3.55 -17.26
CA ASN A 114 -11.79 -2.79 -17.92
C ASN A 114 -11.17 -1.79 -18.90
N GLN A 115 -11.59 -1.86 -20.16
CA GLN A 115 -11.05 -1.03 -21.24
C GLN A 115 -11.84 0.28 -21.47
N THR A 116 -13.09 0.33 -21.02
CA THR A 116 -14.04 1.40 -21.39
C THR A 116 -14.42 2.34 -20.24
N ILE A 117 -13.93 2.10 -19.02
CA ILE A 117 -14.34 2.85 -17.83
C ILE A 117 -13.67 4.22 -17.76
N THR A 118 -12.41 4.34 -18.20
CA THR A 118 -11.65 5.58 -18.05
C THR A 118 -11.86 6.51 -19.24
N ALA A 119 -12.14 7.78 -18.99
CA ALA A 119 -12.25 8.80 -20.04
C ALA A 119 -10.93 9.04 -20.81
N THR A 120 -9.79 8.63 -20.23
CA THR A 120 -8.46 8.79 -20.81
C THR A 120 -8.03 7.65 -21.73
N GLY A 121 -8.87 6.63 -21.95
CA GLY A 121 -8.53 5.44 -22.72
C GLY A 121 -7.51 4.49 -22.01
N ARG A 122 -7.22 4.71 -20.73
CA ARG A 122 -6.38 3.80 -19.94
C ARG A 122 -7.19 2.58 -19.50
N ILE A 123 -6.55 1.43 -19.42
CA ILE A 123 -7.14 0.23 -18.83
C ILE A 123 -7.15 0.39 -17.31
N SER A 124 -8.28 0.10 -16.67
CA SER A 124 -8.36 -0.02 -15.22
C SER A 124 -8.38 -1.48 -14.78
N SER A 125 -7.83 -1.77 -13.61
CA SER A 125 -7.81 -3.11 -13.01
C SER A 125 -8.66 -3.14 -11.76
N THR A 126 -9.55 -4.14 -11.67
CA THR A 126 -10.42 -4.36 -10.51
C THR A 126 -10.38 -5.83 -10.09
N GLU A 127 -10.65 -6.09 -8.84
CA GLU A 127 -10.83 -7.43 -8.26
C GLU A 127 -9.67 -8.41 -8.50
N PRO A 128 -8.47 -8.12 -8.04
CA PRO A 128 -8.00 -6.92 -7.31
C PRO A 128 -7.42 -5.85 -8.24
N ASN A 129 -7.22 -4.62 -7.70
CA ASN A 129 -6.52 -3.57 -8.43
C ASN A 129 -5.00 -3.82 -8.38
N LEU A 130 -4.45 -4.43 -9.42
CA LEU A 130 -3.03 -4.74 -9.55
C LEU A 130 -2.17 -3.56 -10.02
N GLN A 131 -2.78 -2.44 -10.43
CA GLN A 131 -2.05 -1.27 -10.93
C GLN A 131 -1.44 -0.42 -9.82
N ASN A 132 -2.00 -0.49 -8.60
CA ASN A 132 -1.62 0.34 -7.47
C ASN A 132 -0.59 -0.31 -6.53
N ILE A 133 0.05 -1.41 -6.92
CA ILE A 133 1.08 -2.08 -6.12
C ILE A 133 2.27 -1.12 -5.94
N PRO A 134 2.66 -0.78 -4.70
CA PRO A 134 3.71 0.19 -4.43
C PRO A 134 5.06 -0.22 -5.04
N VAL A 135 5.81 0.76 -5.55
CA VAL A 135 7.13 0.56 -6.18
C VAL A 135 8.23 1.31 -5.45
N ARG A 136 7.88 2.43 -4.81
CA ARG A 136 8.85 3.34 -4.20
C ARG A 136 9.42 2.81 -2.89
N MET A 137 8.60 2.15 -2.10
CA MET A 137 8.99 1.56 -0.81
C MET A 137 9.61 0.18 -1.01
N GLU A 138 10.65 -0.14 -0.26
CA GLU A 138 11.29 -1.46 -0.31
C GLU A 138 10.33 -2.60 0.05
N LEU A 139 9.55 -2.42 1.12
CA LEU A 139 8.51 -3.37 1.52
C LEU A 139 7.44 -3.56 0.42
N GLY A 140 7.05 -2.48 -0.26
CA GLY A 140 6.14 -2.58 -1.41
C GLY A 140 6.74 -3.35 -2.60
N ARG A 141 8.07 -3.25 -2.81
CA ARG A 141 8.77 -4.02 -3.86
C ARG A 141 8.78 -5.52 -3.57
N LEU A 142 8.82 -5.94 -2.30
CA LEU A 142 8.78 -7.35 -1.93
C LEU A 142 7.49 -8.03 -2.40
N ILE A 143 6.34 -7.35 -2.34
CA ILE A 143 5.07 -7.87 -2.84
C ILE A 143 5.19 -8.32 -4.30
N ARG A 144 5.92 -7.57 -5.13
CA ARG A 144 6.12 -7.90 -6.55
C ARG A 144 6.97 -9.15 -6.76
N LYS A 145 7.85 -9.49 -5.81
CA LYS A 145 8.64 -10.72 -5.87
C LYS A 145 7.77 -11.96 -5.69
N TYR A 146 6.69 -11.86 -4.93
CA TYR A 146 5.74 -12.96 -4.72
C TYR A 146 4.75 -13.14 -5.86
N LEU A 147 4.65 -12.16 -6.78
CA LEU A 147 3.86 -12.23 -7.99
C LEU A 147 4.68 -12.89 -9.09
N CYS A 148 4.54 -14.20 -9.24
CA CYS A 148 5.34 -14.98 -10.16
C CYS A 148 4.70 -15.09 -11.55
N LEU A 149 5.54 -15.09 -12.58
CA LEU A 149 5.15 -15.51 -13.93
C LEU A 149 5.18 -17.04 -14.02
N ARG A 150 4.36 -17.59 -14.91
CA ARG A 150 4.45 -19.01 -15.24
C ARG A 150 5.86 -19.32 -15.77
N LYS A 151 6.44 -20.48 -15.40
CA LYS A 151 7.67 -20.98 -16.04
C LYS A 151 7.53 -20.90 -17.56
N ALA A 152 8.59 -20.50 -18.25
CA ALA A 152 8.63 -20.28 -19.70
C ALA A 152 7.83 -19.08 -20.23
N MET A 153 7.60 -18.06 -19.42
CA MET A 153 6.98 -16.80 -19.88
C MET A 153 7.79 -15.61 -19.39
N TYR A 154 8.11 -14.72 -20.32
CA TYR A 154 8.70 -13.41 -20.01
C TYR A 154 7.65 -12.31 -20.05
N LEU A 155 7.73 -11.36 -19.14
CA LEU A 155 6.93 -10.17 -19.19
C LEU A 155 7.69 -9.10 -19.96
N LEU A 156 7.29 -8.83 -21.21
CA LEU A 156 7.81 -7.74 -22.00
C LEU A 156 6.96 -6.49 -21.76
N MET A 157 7.52 -5.49 -21.08
CA MET A 157 6.88 -4.19 -20.90
C MET A 157 7.54 -3.17 -21.83
N ARG A 158 6.77 -2.63 -22.78
CA ARG A 158 7.21 -1.53 -23.63
C ARG A 158 6.42 -0.28 -23.28
N ILE A 159 7.12 0.75 -22.84
CA ILE A 159 6.54 2.07 -22.58
C ILE A 159 6.78 2.95 -23.79
N ILE A 160 5.70 3.39 -24.44
CA ILE A 160 5.78 4.36 -25.52
C ILE A 160 5.59 5.75 -24.91
N ARG A 161 6.66 6.52 -24.84
CA ARG A 161 6.71 7.83 -24.15
C ARG A 161 5.69 8.87 -24.64
N ARG A 162 5.24 8.79 -25.89
CA ARG A 162 4.33 9.79 -26.52
C ARG A 162 2.85 9.39 -26.53
N LEU A 163 2.54 8.12 -26.39
CA LEU A 163 1.19 7.60 -26.33
C LEU A 163 1.10 6.86 -25.00
N SER A 164 0.34 7.32 -24.05
CA SER A 164 0.16 6.73 -22.71
C SER A 164 -0.34 5.27 -22.72
N CYS A 165 0.05 4.49 -23.70
CA CYS A 165 -0.31 3.09 -23.89
C CYS A 165 0.82 2.20 -23.39
N VAL A 166 0.51 1.38 -22.40
CA VAL A 166 1.38 0.30 -21.94
C VAL A 166 0.90 -0.98 -22.65
N TYR A 167 1.72 -1.51 -23.53
CA TYR A 167 1.46 -2.81 -24.16
C TYR A 167 2.14 -3.91 -23.36
N TRP A 168 1.37 -4.85 -22.90
CA TRP A 168 1.85 -6.08 -22.28
C TRP A 168 1.87 -7.17 -23.33
N ARG A 169 3.03 -7.67 -23.67
CA ARG A 169 3.18 -8.85 -24.54
C ARG A 169 3.83 -9.96 -23.73
N ILE A 170 3.14 -11.06 -23.64
CA ILE A 170 3.67 -12.30 -23.07
C ILE A 170 4.30 -13.08 -24.22
N VAL A 171 5.60 -13.31 -24.15
CA VAL A 171 6.33 -14.09 -25.15
C VAL A 171 6.70 -15.43 -24.54
N PRO A 172 6.38 -16.56 -25.16
CA PRO A 172 6.87 -17.86 -24.71
C PRO A 172 8.40 -17.93 -24.86
N GLU A 173 9.03 -18.63 -23.94
CA GLU A 173 10.48 -18.88 -23.98
C GLU A 173 10.81 -19.64 -25.28
N MET A 174 11.50 -18.99 -26.20
CA MET A 174 12.11 -19.69 -27.33
C MET A 174 13.42 -20.30 -26.81
N HIS A 175 13.46 -21.63 -26.73
CA HIS A 175 14.72 -22.32 -26.54
C HIS A 175 15.61 -22.02 -27.76
N ILE A 176 16.73 -21.36 -27.54
CA ILE A 176 17.88 -21.29 -28.45
C ILE A 176 18.81 -22.41 -28.03
#